data_031648bc36060148e392c5a8a4e20ae3
#
_entry.id   031648bc36060148e392c5a8a4e20ae3
#
_cell.length_a   1.000
_cell.length_b   1.000
_cell.length_c   1.000
_cell.angle_alpha   90.00
_cell.angle_beta   90.00
_cell.angle_gamma   90.00
#
_symmetry.space_group_name_H-M   'P 1'
#
loop_
_entity.id
_entity.type
_entity.pdbx_description
1 polymer ?
#
loop_
_entity_poly.entity_id
_entity_poly.type
_entity_poly.pdbx_seq_one_letter_code
_entity_poly.pdbx_strand_id
1 'polypeptide(L)'
;MIRFENVSVTYAEAAGPTLEGVDFEVPEGELVLLVGPSGVGKSTLLGAVSGLVPHFTGGTLRGRVTVAGRDTRTHKPRELADVVGTVGQDPLSHFVTDTVEDELAYGMESLGLAPDVMRRRVEETLDLLGLADLRDRAIATLSGGQQQRVAIGSVLTPHPRVLVLDEPTSALDPAAAEEVLAVLQRLVHDLGTTVLMAEHRLERVVQYADRVAVLAAPGAAPVVGAPADMMALSPVYPPVVALGRLASWTPLPLTVRDARRRSAPLRERLAQTQAQPRTQAQIQAPGRPAVATTTATTTAGAGTAVTAGAGTAVAAPPSGLRRALRSLGRPRETAVPARVPAAEVGALAVRRGRVQALRRVDLTVTAGETVALMGRNGAGKSTLLGALVGLLPPSAGTVRVGGLTPHRTAPRDLVRQVGLVPQEPRDLLYADTVGAECEAADRDARAEPGSCRALVARLLPGIADATHPRDLSEGQRLTLALAVVLTARPPLLLLDEPTRGLDYAAKARLLGLLRGLAAEGHAIVLATHDVELAAELAHRVVLLAEGEVIADGPTADVVVSSPSFAPQVAKILAPQRWLTVAQVREALA
;
A
#
# COMPACT_ATOMS: atom_id res chain seq x y z
N MET A 1 -15.49 26.47 14.18
CA MET A 1 -14.04 26.72 14.45
C MET A 1 -13.30 27.17 13.19
N ILE A 2 -13.40 26.47 12.07
CA ILE A 2 -12.88 26.88 10.76
C ILE A 2 -14.05 27.22 9.85
N ARG A 3 -13.99 28.33 9.10
CA ARG A 3 -15.03 28.72 8.14
C ARG A 3 -14.41 29.12 6.81
N PHE A 4 -14.93 28.55 5.74
CA PHE A 4 -14.64 28.93 4.37
C PHE A 4 -15.86 29.68 3.81
N GLU A 5 -15.64 30.88 3.27
CA GLU A 5 -16.66 31.74 2.71
C GLU A 5 -16.29 32.08 1.26
N ASN A 6 -16.93 31.40 0.31
CA ASN A 6 -16.74 31.55 -1.15
C ASN A 6 -15.25 31.55 -1.56
N VAL A 7 -14.51 30.54 -1.07
CA VAL A 7 -13.05 30.48 -1.23
C VAL A 7 -12.67 29.89 -2.59
N SER A 8 -11.84 30.62 -3.31
CA SER A 8 -11.24 30.17 -4.58
C SER A 8 -9.73 30.40 -4.52
N VAL A 9 -8.95 29.43 -5.01
CA VAL A 9 -7.48 29.51 -5.05
C VAL A 9 -7.00 29.20 -6.46
N THR A 10 -6.17 30.09 -7.01
CA THR A 10 -5.55 29.93 -8.34
C THR A 10 -4.06 30.14 -8.21
N TYR A 11 -3.26 29.18 -8.64
CA TYR A 11 -1.78 29.29 -8.73
C TYR A 11 -1.37 29.95 -10.06
N ALA A 12 -0.20 30.60 -10.05
CA ALA A 12 0.26 31.44 -11.19
C ALA A 12 0.39 30.67 -12.52
N GLU A 13 0.76 29.40 -12.46
CA GLU A 13 0.98 28.55 -13.64
C GLU A 13 -0.18 27.60 -13.95
N ALA A 14 -1.26 27.66 -13.17
CA ALA A 14 -2.41 26.78 -13.35
C ALA A 14 -3.33 27.29 -14.46
N ALA A 15 -3.84 26.39 -15.30
CA ALA A 15 -4.78 26.71 -16.38
C ALA A 15 -6.17 27.14 -15.84
N GLY A 16 -6.44 26.95 -14.54
CA GLY A 16 -7.69 27.31 -13.88
C GLY A 16 -7.58 27.25 -12.36
N PRO A 17 -8.65 27.59 -11.63
CA PRO A 17 -8.66 27.54 -10.18
C PRO A 17 -8.50 26.10 -9.67
N THR A 18 -7.63 25.90 -8.67
CA THR A 18 -7.49 24.63 -7.96
C THR A 18 -8.67 24.40 -7.03
N LEU A 19 -9.15 25.46 -6.39
CA LEU A 19 -10.37 25.48 -5.58
C LEU A 19 -11.27 26.59 -6.11
N GLU A 20 -12.59 26.34 -6.19
CA GLU A 20 -13.56 27.32 -6.67
C GLU A 20 -14.83 27.28 -5.82
N GLY A 21 -15.23 28.45 -5.29
CA GLY A 21 -16.49 28.62 -4.56
C GLY A 21 -16.65 27.71 -3.35
N VAL A 22 -15.57 27.43 -2.62
CA VAL A 22 -15.60 26.57 -1.43
C VAL A 22 -16.33 27.30 -0.29
N ASP A 23 -17.42 26.70 0.21
CA ASP A 23 -18.27 27.26 1.24
C ASP A 23 -18.70 26.16 2.22
N PHE A 24 -18.07 26.09 3.39
CA PHE A 24 -18.45 25.18 4.48
C PHE A 24 -17.75 25.56 5.79
N GLU A 25 -18.20 24.93 6.87
CA GLU A 25 -17.56 25.10 8.19
C GLU A 25 -17.16 23.77 8.82
N VAL A 26 -16.08 23.85 9.61
CA VAL A 26 -15.64 22.78 10.51
C VAL A 26 -16.03 23.23 11.93
N PRO A 27 -16.97 22.52 12.59
CA PRO A 27 -17.35 22.81 13.96
C PRO A 27 -16.17 22.63 14.94
N GLU A 28 -16.32 23.20 16.13
CA GLU A 28 -15.34 23.03 17.20
C GLU A 28 -15.42 21.62 17.78
N GLY A 29 -14.27 21.00 18.03
CA GLY A 29 -14.18 19.66 18.64
C GLY A 29 -14.61 18.52 17.74
N GLU A 30 -14.69 18.73 16.41
CA GLU A 30 -14.97 17.66 15.43
C GLU A 30 -13.72 17.27 14.62
N LEU A 31 -13.65 15.99 14.24
CA LEU A 31 -12.73 15.49 13.22
C LEU A 31 -13.44 15.49 11.86
N VAL A 32 -13.00 16.37 10.97
CA VAL A 32 -13.50 16.43 9.58
C VAL A 32 -12.48 15.85 8.63
N LEU A 33 -12.89 14.83 7.87
CA LEU A 33 -12.06 14.13 6.92
C LEU A 33 -12.31 14.66 5.50
N LEU A 34 -11.26 15.18 4.84
CA LEU A 34 -11.28 15.56 3.43
C LEU A 34 -11.03 14.34 2.56
N VAL A 35 -11.96 14.06 1.65
CA VAL A 35 -11.92 12.90 0.76
C VAL A 35 -12.03 13.35 -0.69
N GLY A 36 -11.23 12.74 -1.56
CA GLY A 36 -11.26 13.01 -3.00
C GLY A 36 -10.04 12.46 -3.71
N PRO A 37 -10.05 12.38 -5.05
CA PRO A 37 -8.90 11.98 -5.85
C PRO A 37 -7.66 12.84 -5.61
N SER A 38 -6.49 12.38 -6.06
CA SER A 38 -5.28 13.22 -6.05
C SER A 38 -5.45 14.42 -6.98
N GLY A 39 -4.86 15.57 -6.59
CA GLY A 39 -4.89 16.79 -7.39
C GLY A 39 -6.18 17.60 -7.33
N VAL A 40 -7.19 17.21 -6.53
CA VAL A 40 -8.45 17.98 -6.40
C VAL A 40 -8.37 19.20 -5.47
N GLY A 41 -7.19 19.45 -4.87
CA GLY A 41 -6.98 20.62 -4.02
C GLY A 41 -7.09 20.38 -2.51
N LYS A 42 -7.05 19.12 -2.02
CA LYS A 42 -7.07 18.82 -0.57
C LYS A 42 -5.97 19.54 0.20
N SER A 43 -4.69 19.38 -0.21
CA SER A 43 -3.55 20.05 0.43
C SER A 43 -3.61 21.59 0.27
N THR A 44 -4.17 22.10 -0.82
CA THR A 44 -4.42 23.54 -1.01
C THR A 44 -5.43 24.04 0.02
N LEU A 45 -6.50 23.27 0.28
CA LEU A 45 -7.52 23.61 1.26
C LEU A 45 -6.96 23.57 2.68
N LEU A 46 -6.15 22.55 3.02
CA LEU A 46 -5.42 22.47 4.29
C LEU A 46 -4.44 23.66 4.45
N GLY A 47 -3.69 23.99 3.39
CA GLY A 47 -2.78 25.13 3.35
C GLY A 47 -3.48 26.47 3.52
N ALA A 48 -4.72 26.60 3.05
CA ALA A 48 -5.51 27.82 3.26
C ALA A 48 -5.91 28.02 4.73
N VAL A 49 -6.11 26.94 5.50
CA VAL A 49 -6.40 26.98 6.94
C VAL A 49 -5.18 27.39 7.74
N SER A 50 -3.98 26.89 7.39
CA SER A 50 -2.74 27.22 8.09
C SER A 50 -2.10 28.55 7.64
N GLY A 51 -2.69 29.22 6.64
CA GLY A 51 -2.14 30.43 6.04
C GLY A 51 -0.92 30.18 5.14
N LEU A 52 -0.50 28.93 4.91
CA LEU A 52 0.55 28.60 3.95
C LEU A 52 0.16 29.01 2.52
N VAL A 53 -1.13 28.92 2.20
CA VAL A 53 -1.73 29.48 1.00
C VAL A 53 -2.46 30.78 1.42
N PRO A 54 -2.15 31.94 0.86
CA PRO A 54 -1.19 32.22 -0.24
C PRO A 54 0.22 32.60 0.22
N HIS A 55 0.48 32.73 1.53
CA HIS A 55 1.66 33.44 2.05
C HIS A 55 3.00 32.73 1.77
N PHE A 56 3.01 31.40 1.67
CA PHE A 56 4.23 30.61 1.47
C PHE A 56 4.27 29.93 0.10
N THR A 57 3.18 29.26 -0.29
CA THR A 57 3.12 28.54 -1.57
C THR A 57 2.76 29.43 -2.76
N GLY A 58 2.44 30.68 -2.49
CA GLY A 58 1.95 31.62 -3.49
C GLY A 58 0.50 31.34 -3.90
N GLY A 59 0.10 31.89 -5.03
CA GLY A 59 -1.28 31.83 -5.53
C GLY A 59 -2.14 33.03 -5.11
N THR A 60 -3.33 33.10 -5.70
CA THR A 60 -4.34 34.12 -5.38
C THR A 60 -5.49 33.44 -4.65
N LEU A 61 -5.71 33.82 -3.39
CA LEU A 61 -6.85 33.37 -2.60
C LEU A 61 -7.95 34.46 -2.64
N ARG A 62 -9.12 34.14 -3.17
CA ARG A 62 -10.34 34.94 -3.13
C ARG A 62 -11.29 34.34 -2.11
N GLY A 63 -12.24 35.16 -1.61
CA GLY A 63 -13.11 34.76 -0.52
C GLY A 63 -12.42 34.92 0.83
N ARG A 64 -12.87 34.23 1.86
CA ARG A 64 -12.32 34.34 3.21
C ARG A 64 -12.19 32.96 3.87
N VAL A 65 -11.05 32.73 4.54
CA VAL A 65 -10.86 31.60 5.45
C VAL A 65 -10.64 32.17 6.84
N THR A 66 -11.46 31.78 7.81
CA THR A 66 -11.28 32.18 9.21
C THR A 66 -11.04 30.97 10.10
N VAL A 67 -10.07 31.07 11.00
CA VAL A 67 -9.74 30.03 11.97
C VAL A 67 -9.73 30.66 13.35
N ALA A 68 -10.59 30.16 14.24
CA ALA A 68 -10.81 30.74 15.57
C ALA A 68 -11.01 32.27 15.52
N GLY A 69 -11.69 32.77 14.50
CA GLY A 69 -11.98 34.19 14.28
C GLY A 69 -10.88 35.00 13.59
N ARG A 70 -9.72 34.41 13.26
CA ARG A 70 -8.63 35.08 12.52
C ARG A 70 -8.74 34.81 11.03
N ASP A 71 -8.66 35.84 10.19
CA ASP A 71 -8.64 35.71 8.72
C ASP A 71 -7.21 35.32 8.26
N THR A 72 -7.06 34.16 7.60
CA THR A 72 -5.75 33.64 7.21
C THR A 72 -5.07 34.43 6.09
N ARG A 73 -5.77 35.30 5.36
CA ARG A 73 -5.16 36.22 4.38
C ARG A 73 -4.43 37.38 5.05
N THR A 74 -4.87 37.80 6.23
CA THR A 74 -4.31 38.94 6.95
C THR A 74 -3.35 38.53 8.05
N HIS A 75 -3.40 37.25 8.48
CA HIS A 75 -2.50 36.69 9.48
C HIS A 75 -1.56 35.69 8.80
N LYS A 76 -0.26 35.93 8.95
CA LYS A 76 0.77 35.03 8.43
C LYS A 76 0.79 33.73 9.24
N PRO A 77 1.34 32.61 8.71
CA PRO A 77 1.40 31.33 9.42
C PRO A 77 1.97 31.43 10.85
N ARG A 78 3.02 32.23 11.06
CA ARG A 78 3.60 32.48 12.40
C ARG A 78 2.63 33.15 13.40
N GLU A 79 1.67 33.94 12.90
CA GLU A 79 0.67 34.63 13.71
C GLU A 79 -0.56 33.74 13.96
N LEU A 80 -0.61 32.58 13.35
CA LEU A 80 -1.62 31.52 13.53
C LEU A 80 -1.07 30.34 14.33
N ALA A 81 0.26 30.26 14.58
CA ALA A 81 0.92 29.10 15.17
C ALA A 81 0.46 28.77 16.61
N ASP A 82 -0.10 29.75 17.34
CA ASP A 82 -0.72 29.54 18.64
C ASP A 82 -2.13 28.91 18.56
N VAL A 83 -2.73 28.91 17.38
CA VAL A 83 -4.10 28.41 17.16
C VAL A 83 -4.12 27.20 16.25
N VAL A 84 -3.23 27.12 15.26
CA VAL A 84 -3.20 26.09 14.23
C VAL A 84 -1.88 25.33 14.27
N GLY A 85 -1.93 24.03 14.57
CA GLY A 85 -0.84 23.09 14.36
C GLY A 85 -0.98 22.40 13.00
N THR A 86 0.09 22.32 12.22
CA THR A 86 0.05 21.72 10.88
C THR A 86 1.11 20.64 10.74
N VAL A 87 0.69 19.44 10.32
CA VAL A 87 1.58 18.32 9.96
C VAL A 87 1.35 17.95 8.51
N GLY A 88 2.41 18.00 7.70
CA GLY A 88 2.38 17.62 6.28
C GLY A 88 2.66 16.15 6.05
N GLN A 89 2.72 15.76 4.76
CA GLN A 89 2.90 14.37 4.33
C GLN A 89 4.26 13.75 4.74
N ASP A 90 5.33 14.55 4.71
CA ASP A 90 6.67 14.13 5.11
C ASP A 90 7.06 14.76 6.45
N PRO A 91 7.06 13.99 7.56
CA PRO A 91 7.42 14.53 8.86
C PRO A 91 8.86 15.07 8.92
N LEU A 92 9.80 14.46 8.18
CA LEU A 92 11.21 14.86 8.19
C LEU A 92 11.42 16.28 7.65
N SER A 93 10.58 16.73 6.73
CA SER A 93 10.66 18.08 6.16
C SER A 93 10.25 19.18 7.13
N HIS A 94 9.66 18.84 8.26
CA HIS A 94 9.13 19.79 9.26
C HIS A 94 10.01 19.93 10.50
N PHE A 95 10.93 18.99 10.75
CA PHE A 95 11.81 19.04 11.90
C PHE A 95 12.88 20.13 11.77
N VAL A 96 13.04 20.87 12.84
CA VAL A 96 14.00 21.97 12.96
C VAL A 96 15.19 21.56 13.82
N THR A 97 14.97 20.67 14.78
CA THR A 97 15.98 20.22 15.73
C THR A 97 16.35 18.76 15.50
N ASP A 98 17.43 18.30 16.17
CA ASP A 98 17.95 16.95 15.98
C ASP A 98 17.41 15.92 16.97
N THR A 99 16.90 16.35 18.14
CA THR A 99 16.43 15.46 19.21
C THR A 99 14.93 15.58 19.44
N VAL A 100 14.32 14.54 20.02
CA VAL A 100 12.87 14.52 20.29
C VAL A 100 12.46 15.62 21.25
N GLU A 101 13.18 15.77 22.39
CA GLU A 101 12.83 16.79 23.40
C GLU A 101 12.93 18.21 22.87
N ASP A 102 14.01 18.52 22.15
CA ASP A 102 14.21 19.85 21.56
C ASP A 102 13.13 20.17 20.52
N GLU A 103 12.75 19.19 19.70
CA GLU A 103 11.70 19.37 18.71
C GLU A 103 10.33 19.62 19.35
N LEU A 104 10.00 18.93 20.43
CA LEU A 104 8.77 19.16 21.18
C LEU A 104 8.76 20.53 21.86
N ALA A 105 9.90 21.06 22.25
CA ALA A 105 10.03 22.38 22.90
C ALA A 105 10.03 23.55 21.91
N TYR A 106 10.56 23.35 20.70
CA TYR A 106 10.85 24.38 19.71
C TYR A 106 9.66 25.31 19.39
N GLY A 107 8.46 24.73 19.16
CA GLY A 107 7.28 25.53 18.85
C GLY A 107 6.88 26.49 20.01
N MET A 108 7.04 26.04 21.26
CA MET A 108 6.76 26.84 22.45
C MET A 108 7.81 27.91 22.69
N GLU A 109 9.08 27.60 22.42
CA GLU A 109 10.17 28.61 22.48
C GLU A 109 9.92 29.75 21.49
N SER A 110 9.54 29.40 20.27
CA SER A 110 9.21 30.36 19.22
C SER A 110 8.02 31.27 19.59
N LEU A 111 7.10 30.77 20.42
CA LEU A 111 5.96 31.52 20.95
C LEU A 111 6.29 32.27 22.25
N GLY A 112 7.49 32.09 22.81
CA GLY A 112 7.95 32.77 24.02
C GLY A 112 7.26 32.29 25.31
N LEU A 113 6.90 31.01 25.40
CA LEU A 113 6.30 30.43 26.61
C LEU A 113 7.34 30.36 27.75
N ALA A 114 6.86 30.41 29.00
CA ALA A 114 7.73 30.28 30.16
C ALA A 114 8.32 28.87 30.31
N PRO A 115 9.58 28.70 30.73
CA PRO A 115 10.28 27.41 30.78
C PRO A 115 9.58 26.33 31.61
N ASP A 116 8.93 26.70 32.69
CA ASP A 116 8.15 25.78 33.55
C ASP A 116 6.89 25.24 32.82
N VAL A 117 6.24 26.09 32.03
CA VAL A 117 5.12 25.70 31.18
C VAL A 117 5.59 24.75 30.07
N MET A 118 6.71 25.09 29.40
CA MET A 118 7.28 24.27 28.34
C MET A 118 7.64 22.87 28.85
N ARG A 119 8.37 22.81 29.98
CA ARG A 119 8.76 21.53 30.58
C ARG A 119 7.55 20.63 30.88
N ARG A 120 6.52 21.19 31.51
CA ARG A 120 5.30 20.43 31.81
C ARG A 120 4.62 19.89 30.54
N ARG A 121 4.46 20.74 29.52
CA ARG A 121 3.79 20.34 28.25
C ARG A 121 4.59 19.33 27.44
N VAL A 122 5.93 19.39 27.49
CA VAL A 122 6.81 18.38 26.90
C VAL A 122 6.58 17.04 27.60
N GLU A 123 6.58 16.99 28.94
CA GLU A 123 6.29 15.73 29.67
C GLU A 123 4.92 15.16 29.33
N GLU A 124 3.88 16.00 29.37
CA GLU A 124 2.51 15.59 29.03
C GLU A 124 2.42 15.04 27.60
N THR A 125 3.14 15.64 26.66
CA THR A 125 3.15 15.21 25.26
C THR A 125 3.95 13.92 25.06
N LEU A 126 5.10 13.77 25.73
CA LEU A 126 5.88 12.53 25.71
C LEU A 126 5.05 11.34 26.21
N ASP A 127 4.31 11.53 27.30
CA ASP A 127 3.43 10.49 27.86
C ASP A 127 2.24 10.20 26.94
N LEU A 128 1.57 11.26 26.45
CA LEU A 128 0.40 11.14 25.57
C LEU A 128 0.69 10.34 24.30
N LEU A 129 1.88 10.57 23.71
CA LEU A 129 2.31 9.99 22.44
C LEU A 129 3.17 8.74 22.61
N GLY A 130 3.48 8.31 23.84
CA GLY A 130 4.36 7.17 24.11
C GLY A 130 5.78 7.39 23.58
N LEU A 131 6.34 8.58 23.81
CA LEU A 131 7.66 8.99 23.34
C LEU A 131 8.68 9.13 24.51
N ALA A 132 8.29 8.86 25.74
CA ALA A 132 9.12 9.09 26.94
C ALA A 132 10.50 8.42 26.86
N ASP A 133 10.54 7.15 26.40
CA ASP A 133 11.79 6.37 26.22
C ASP A 133 12.66 6.87 25.04
N LEU A 134 12.14 7.79 24.25
CA LEU A 134 12.80 8.29 23.04
C LEU A 134 13.27 9.75 23.20
N ARG A 135 13.06 10.36 24.35
CA ARG A 135 13.32 11.77 24.68
C ARG A 135 14.65 12.29 24.10
N ASP A 136 15.74 11.62 24.46
CA ASP A 136 17.12 12.03 24.11
C ASP A 136 17.59 11.46 22.77
N ARG A 137 16.71 10.79 22.02
CA ARG A 137 17.11 10.16 20.77
C ARG A 137 17.14 11.15 19.61
N ALA A 138 18.14 10.97 18.74
CA ALA A 138 18.18 11.69 17.49
C ALA A 138 17.01 11.26 16.59
N ILE A 139 16.26 12.22 16.06
CA ILE A 139 15.05 12.01 15.23
C ILE A 139 15.35 11.17 14.00
N ALA A 140 16.53 11.35 13.37
CA ALA A 140 16.97 10.56 12.23
C ALA A 140 17.12 9.04 12.51
N THR A 141 17.20 8.65 13.80
CA THR A 141 17.31 7.24 14.21
C THR A 141 15.98 6.56 14.52
N LEU A 142 14.89 7.34 14.47
CA LEU A 142 13.55 6.86 14.78
C LEU A 142 12.91 6.14 13.59
N SER A 143 11.96 5.23 13.88
CA SER A 143 11.10 4.66 12.85
C SER A 143 10.13 5.71 12.30
N GLY A 144 9.61 5.52 11.09
CA GLY A 144 8.65 6.45 10.49
C GLY A 144 7.43 6.72 11.38
N GLY A 145 6.91 5.70 12.09
CA GLY A 145 5.82 5.88 13.05
C GLY A 145 6.20 6.70 14.29
N GLN A 146 7.44 6.55 14.77
CA GLN A 146 7.95 7.37 15.85
C GLN A 146 8.16 8.82 15.40
N GLN A 147 8.73 9.02 14.19
CA GLN A 147 8.88 10.35 13.59
C GLN A 147 7.53 11.05 13.42
N GLN A 148 6.52 10.34 12.93
CA GLN A 148 5.17 10.91 12.80
C GLN A 148 4.57 11.32 14.14
N ARG A 149 4.77 10.53 15.20
CA ARG A 149 4.32 10.91 16.56
C ARG A 149 5.07 12.12 17.09
N VAL A 150 6.38 12.24 16.81
CA VAL A 150 7.16 13.44 17.14
C VAL A 150 6.64 14.67 16.40
N ALA A 151 6.36 14.56 15.09
CA ALA A 151 5.81 15.66 14.30
C ALA A 151 4.42 16.10 14.78
N ILE A 152 3.56 15.16 15.19
CA ILE A 152 2.28 15.50 15.83
C ILE A 152 2.53 16.16 17.18
N GLY A 153 3.47 15.65 17.97
CA GLY A 153 3.84 16.20 19.28
C GLY A 153 4.37 17.62 19.20
N SER A 154 5.26 17.92 18.25
CA SER A 154 5.87 19.25 18.12
C SER A 154 4.83 20.34 17.83
N VAL A 155 3.77 20.02 17.07
CA VAL A 155 2.68 20.96 16.81
C VAL A 155 1.60 20.93 17.88
N LEU A 156 1.57 19.92 18.75
CA LEU A 156 0.59 19.78 19.83
C LEU A 156 1.02 20.50 21.12
N THR A 157 2.32 20.56 21.44
CA THR A 157 2.87 21.18 22.65
C THR A 157 2.46 22.64 22.86
N PRO A 158 2.29 23.50 21.83
CA PRO A 158 1.71 24.83 21.98
C PRO A 158 0.23 24.85 22.41
N HIS A 159 -0.46 23.71 22.41
CA HIS A 159 -1.89 23.55 22.65
C HIS A 159 -2.75 24.30 21.61
N PRO A 160 -2.58 24.02 20.32
CA PRO A 160 -3.40 24.64 19.29
C PRO A 160 -4.87 24.19 19.42
N ARG A 161 -5.79 25.06 19.01
CA ARG A 161 -7.23 24.74 18.97
C ARG A 161 -7.62 23.93 17.74
N VAL A 162 -6.79 23.99 16.69
CA VAL A 162 -6.99 23.34 15.40
C VAL A 162 -5.75 22.56 15.00
N LEU A 163 -5.92 21.30 14.59
CA LEU A 163 -4.89 20.50 13.94
C LEU A 163 -5.24 20.30 12.47
N VAL A 164 -4.30 20.59 11.60
CA VAL A 164 -4.39 20.39 10.16
C VAL A 164 -3.39 19.28 9.79
N LEU A 165 -3.90 18.16 9.27
CA LEU A 165 -3.10 16.96 9.04
C LEU A 165 -3.24 16.52 7.58
N ASP A 166 -2.12 16.48 6.86
CA ASP A 166 -2.08 16.00 5.47
C ASP A 166 -1.44 14.62 5.43
N GLU A 167 -2.26 13.58 5.26
CA GLU A 167 -1.91 12.16 5.19
C GLU A 167 -1.06 11.65 6.39
N PRO A 168 -1.49 11.87 7.64
CA PRO A 168 -0.68 11.54 8.82
C PRO A 168 -0.43 10.04 9.00
N THR A 169 -1.13 9.15 8.27
CA THR A 169 -0.95 7.70 8.38
C THR A 169 -0.36 7.03 7.14
N SER A 170 -0.03 7.79 6.08
CA SER A 170 0.36 7.25 4.77
C SER A 170 1.64 6.42 4.81
N ALA A 171 2.63 6.85 5.61
CA ALA A 171 3.95 6.20 5.74
C ALA A 171 4.00 5.12 6.84
N LEU A 172 2.88 4.87 7.55
CA LEU A 172 2.85 4.02 8.73
C LEU A 172 2.38 2.60 8.40
N ASP A 173 2.95 1.63 9.12
CA ASP A 173 2.36 0.30 9.15
C ASP A 173 1.00 0.32 9.88
N PRO A 174 0.16 -0.73 9.75
CA PRO A 174 -1.18 -0.73 10.32
C PRO A 174 -1.21 -0.47 11.84
N ALA A 175 -0.26 -1.00 12.60
CA ALA A 175 -0.23 -0.84 14.05
C ALA A 175 0.13 0.60 14.45
N ALA A 176 1.17 1.18 13.84
CA ALA A 176 1.57 2.56 14.08
C ALA A 176 0.47 3.56 13.65
N ALA A 177 -0.26 3.27 12.56
CA ALA A 177 -1.38 4.10 12.14
C ALA A 177 -2.54 4.08 13.15
N GLU A 178 -2.87 2.90 13.71
CA GLU A 178 -3.89 2.78 14.75
C GLU A 178 -3.50 3.55 16.03
N GLU A 179 -2.21 3.52 16.42
CA GLU A 179 -1.71 4.31 17.56
C GLU A 179 -1.91 5.82 17.33
N VAL A 180 -1.54 6.34 16.16
CA VAL A 180 -1.72 7.76 15.81
C VAL A 180 -3.21 8.14 15.81
N LEU A 181 -4.07 7.31 15.20
CA LEU A 181 -5.51 7.58 15.16
C LEU A 181 -6.15 7.55 16.54
N ALA A 182 -5.71 6.65 17.43
CA ALA A 182 -6.17 6.61 18.81
C ALA A 182 -5.79 7.88 19.58
N VAL A 183 -4.60 8.44 19.32
CA VAL A 183 -4.21 9.73 19.87
C VAL A 183 -5.10 10.85 19.34
N LEU A 184 -5.32 10.93 18.04
CA LEU A 184 -6.19 11.94 17.44
C LEU A 184 -7.62 11.89 17.99
N GLN A 185 -8.17 10.69 18.21
CA GLN A 185 -9.47 10.54 18.86
C GLN A 185 -9.49 11.11 20.29
N ARG A 186 -8.46 10.84 21.09
CA ARG A 186 -8.35 11.43 22.44
C ARG A 186 -8.27 12.95 22.39
N LEU A 187 -7.51 13.54 21.44
CA LEU A 187 -7.43 14.97 21.25
C LEU A 187 -8.78 15.60 20.93
N VAL A 188 -9.58 14.94 20.09
CA VAL A 188 -10.91 15.43 19.71
C VAL A 188 -11.90 15.24 20.87
N HIS A 189 -12.02 14.04 21.44
CA HIS A 189 -13.06 13.72 22.41
C HIS A 189 -12.77 14.21 23.83
N ASP A 190 -11.51 14.17 24.25
CA ASP A 190 -11.15 14.51 25.64
C ASP A 190 -10.69 15.99 25.75
N LEU A 191 -10.02 16.52 24.74
CA LEU A 191 -9.47 17.89 24.76
C LEU A 191 -10.26 18.89 23.90
N GLY A 192 -11.24 18.44 23.12
CA GLY A 192 -12.04 19.29 22.26
C GLY A 192 -11.25 19.93 21.10
N THR A 193 -10.11 19.36 20.74
CA THR A 193 -9.30 19.85 19.63
C THR A 193 -10.03 19.61 18.31
N THR A 194 -10.11 20.62 17.46
CA THR A 194 -10.70 20.49 16.13
C THR A 194 -9.66 19.93 15.16
N VAL A 195 -10.02 18.89 14.39
CA VAL A 195 -9.10 18.25 13.46
C VAL A 195 -9.66 18.35 12.04
N LEU A 196 -8.87 18.89 11.11
CA LEU A 196 -9.13 18.81 9.67
C LEU A 196 -8.04 17.97 9.02
N MET A 197 -8.40 16.83 8.48
CA MET A 197 -7.46 15.82 8.00
C MET A 197 -7.75 15.38 6.57
N ALA A 198 -6.73 15.26 5.72
CA ALA A 198 -6.81 14.55 4.46
C ALA A 198 -6.14 13.18 4.57
N GLU A 199 -6.74 12.14 3.99
CA GLU A 199 -6.18 10.79 3.94
C GLU A 199 -6.54 10.07 2.65
N HIS A 200 -5.61 9.23 2.18
CA HIS A 200 -5.83 8.35 1.04
C HIS A 200 -6.30 6.96 1.45
N ARG A 201 -5.85 6.44 2.58
CA ARG A 201 -6.24 5.11 3.09
C ARG A 201 -7.51 5.19 3.93
N LEU A 202 -8.65 5.39 3.28
CA LEU A 202 -9.94 5.60 3.92
C LEU A 202 -10.39 4.41 4.78
N GLU A 203 -9.93 3.21 4.48
CA GLU A 203 -10.19 2.00 5.26
C GLU A 203 -9.72 2.07 6.72
N ARG A 204 -8.79 2.98 7.02
CA ARG A 204 -8.27 3.20 8.37
C ARG A 204 -9.03 4.27 9.13
N VAL A 205 -9.46 5.35 8.44
CA VAL A 205 -9.82 6.62 9.09
C VAL A 205 -11.30 6.96 9.02
N VAL A 206 -12.04 6.50 8.01
CA VAL A 206 -13.42 6.94 7.76
C VAL A 206 -14.36 6.68 8.94
N GLN A 207 -14.08 5.64 9.72
CA GLN A 207 -14.88 5.27 10.89
C GLN A 207 -14.69 6.21 12.09
N TYR A 208 -13.65 7.04 12.09
CA TYR A 208 -13.30 7.96 13.17
C TYR A 208 -13.73 9.40 12.89
N ALA A 209 -14.14 9.70 11.65
CA ALA A 209 -14.57 11.03 11.28
C ALA A 209 -15.99 11.32 11.78
N ASP A 210 -16.19 12.52 12.35
CA ASP A 210 -17.51 13.04 12.69
C ASP A 210 -18.23 13.51 11.42
N ARG A 211 -17.48 14.13 10.50
CA ARG A 211 -17.96 14.54 9.18
C ARG A 211 -16.94 14.22 8.08
N VAL A 212 -17.46 14.08 6.88
CA VAL A 212 -16.65 13.93 5.68
C VAL A 212 -16.98 15.06 4.70
N ALA A 213 -15.93 15.72 4.20
CA ALA A 213 -16.03 16.69 3.11
C ALA A 213 -15.49 16.05 1.82
N VAL A 214 -16.35 15.85 0.83
CA VAL A 214 -16.02 15.21 -0.45
C VAL A 214 -15.71 16.28 -1.48
N LEU A 215 -14.46 16.26 -1.99
CA LEU A 215 -14.02 17.01 -3.17
C LEU A 215 -14.04 16.05 -4.37
N ALA A 216 -15.08 16.12 -5.19
CA ALA A 216 -15.30 15.13 -6.26
C ALA A 216 -14.37 15.33 -7.47
N ALA A 217 -14.04 16.59 -7.81
CA ALA A 217 -13.21 16.96 -8.95
C ALA A 217 -12.50 18.30 -8.68
N PRO A 218 -11.43 18.64 -9.44
CA PRO A 218 -10.82 19.98 -9.37
C PRO A 218 -11.85 21.09 -9.62
N GLY A 219 -11.81 22.15 -8.82
CA GLY A 219 -12.77 23.27 -8.91
C GLY A 219 -14.20 22.95 -8.44
N ALA A 220 -14.52 21.71 -8.06
CA ALA A 220 -15.84 21.40 -7.52
C ALA A 220 -15.95 21.84 -6.06
N ALA A 221 -17.10 22.44 -5.70
CA ALA A 221 -17.39 22.78 -4.31
C ALA A 221 -17.49 21.48 -3.47
N PRO A 222 -16.92 21.44 -2.25
CA PRO A 222 -17.01 20.28 -1.37
C PRO A 222 -18.44 20.07 -0.87
N VAL A 223 -18.84 18.79 -0.79
CA VAL A 223 -20.10 18.39 -0.14
C VAL A 223 -19.77 17.82 1.22
N VAL A 224 -20.37 18.35 2.28
CA VAL A 224 -20.07 17.98 3.67
C VAL A 224 -21.29 17.33 4.33
N GLY A 225 -21.08 16.25 5.05
CA GLY A 225 -22.15 15.54 5.74
C GLY A 225 -21.68 14.36 6.57
N ALA A 226 -22.65 13.57 7.02
CA ALA A 226 -22.36 12.36 7.79
C ALA A 226 -21.52 11.35 6.96
N PRO A 227 -20.56 10.64 7.57
CA PRO A 227 -19.63 9.80 6.83
C PRO A 227 -20.29 8.74 5.94
N ALA A 228 -21.36 8.09 6.40
CA ALA A 228 -22.06 7.06 5.62
C ALA A 228 -22.73 7.63 4.36
N ASP A 229 -23.32 8.84 4.46
CA ASP A 229 -23.99 9.51 3.35
C ASP A 229 -22.95 10.04 2.34
N MET A 230 -21.87 10.60 2.86
CA MET A 230 -20.78 11.10 2.00
C MET A 230 -20.06 9.97 1.29
N MET A 231 -19.88 8.82 1.93
CA MET A 231 -19.34 7.63 1.28
C MET A 231 -20.27 7.05 0.21
N ALA A 232 -21.55 7.37 0.21
CA ALA A 232 -22.45 7.04 -0.90
C ALA A 232 -22.23 7.92 -2.14
N LEU A 233 -21.76 9.16 -1.96
CA LEU A 233 -21.52 10.13 -3.03
C LEU A 233 -20.05 10.13 -3.51
N SER A 234 -19.13 9.78 -2.63
CA SER A 234 -17.68 9.88 -2.90
C SER A 234 -17.24 9.04 -4.09
N PRO A 235 -16.40 9.59 -5.00
CA PRO A 235 -15.79 8.82 -6.08
C PRO A 235 -14.71 7.83 -5.57
N VAL A 236 -14.18 8.07 -4.36
CA VAL A 236 -13.18 7.22 -3.71
C VAL A 236 -13.74 6.69 -2.39
N TYR A 237 -13.59 5.39 -2.17
CA TYR A 237 -14.16 4.71 -1.00
C TYR A 237 -13.42 3.42 -0.65
N PRO A 238 -13.40 3.01 0.64
CA PRO A 238 -12.72 1.79 1.08
C PRO A 238 -13.47 0.51 0.68
N PRO A 239 -12.82 -0.68 0.73
CA PRO A 239 -13.44 -1.95 0.36
C PRO A 239 -14.72 -2.29 1.12
N VAL A 240 -14.83 -1.92 2.40
CA VAL A 240 -16.04 -2.12 3.20
C VAL A 240 -17.25 -1.38 2.61
N VAL A 241 -17.05 -0.15 2.17
CA VAL A 241 -18.07 0.67 1.49
C VAL A 241 -18.36 0.11 0.11
N ALA A 242 -17.33 -0.29 -0.64
CA ALA A 242 -17.49 -0.92 -1.96
C ALA A 242 -18.37 -2.17 -1.88
N LEU A 243 -18.14 -3.02 -0.87
CA LEU A 243 -18.98 -4.20 -0.61
C LEU A 243 -20.40 -3.81 -0.21
N GLY A 244 -20.55 -2.77 0.62
CA GLY A 244 -21.86 -2.24 1.03
C GLY A 244 -22.68 -1.71 -0.16
N ARG A 245 -22.05 -0.97 -1.09
CA ARG A 245 -22.67 -0.51 -2.35
C ARG A 245 -23.07 -1.71 -3.23
N LEU A 246 -22.19 -2.70 -3.40
CA LEU A 246 -22.47 -3.91 -4.17
C LEU A 246 -23.65 -4.70 -3.62
N ALA A 247 -23.77 -4.77 -2.29
CA ALA A 247 -24.84 -5.45 -1.58
C ALA A 247 -26.08 -4.57 -1.32
N SER A 248 -26.07 -3.30 -1.76
CA SER A 248 -27.15 -2.30 -1.56
C SER A 248 -27.52 -2.10 -0.09
N TRP A 249 -26.56 -2.11 0.81
CA TRP A 249 -26.81 -1.87 2.23
C TRP A 249 -27.05 -0.40 2.54
N THR A 250 -28.08 -0.11 3.33
CA THR A 250 -28.44 1.25 3.77
C THR A 250 -28.69 1.25 5.28
N PRO A 251 -28.05 2.17 6.06
CA PRO A 251 -26.93 3.03 5.66
C PRO A 251 -25.68 2.22 5.31
N LEU A 252 -24.73 2.81 4.58
CA LEU A 252 -23.48 2.15 4.23
C LEU A 252 -22.65 1.85 5.49
N PRO A 253 -22.09 0.64 5.64
CA PRO A 253 -21.19 0.33 6.75
C PRO A 253 -19.85 1.03 6.57
N LEU A 254 -19.33 1.61 7.63
CA LEU A 254 -18.01 2.23 7.66
C LEU A 254 -16.97 1.33 8.34
N THR A 255 -17.42 0.31 9.08
CA THR A 255 -16.55 -0.64 9.79
C THR A 255 -16.75 -2.06 9.31
N VAL A 256 -15.69 -2.86 9.44
CA VAL A 256 -15.78 -4.32 9.21
C VAL A 256 -16.82 -4.97 10.11
N ARG A 257 -16.95 -4.50 11.36
CA ARG A 257 -17.92 -4.99 12.34
C ARG A 257 -19.36 -4.79 11.85
N ASP A 258 -19.70 -3.61 11.37
CA ASP A 258 -21.06 -3.28 10.93
C ASP A 258 -21.42 -3.99 9.62
N ALA A 259 -20.46 -4.08 8.69
CA ALA A 259 -20.61 -4.85 7.46
C ALA A 259 -20.82 -6.35 7.77
N ARG A 260 -20.05 -6.92 8.72
CA ARG A 260 -20.17 -8.32 9.12
C ARG A 260 -21.55 -8.65 9.70
N ARG A 261 -22.14 -7.76 10.49
CA ARG A 261 -23.51 -7.93 11.04
C ARG A 261 -24.57 -8.02 9.95
N ARG A 262 -24.35 -7.40 8.79
CA ARG A 262 -25.27 -7.36 7.65
C ARG A 262 -24.97 -8.39 6.57
N SER A 263 -23.84 -9.11 6.68
CA SER A 263 -23.31 -9.96 5.60
C SER A 263 -24.03 -11.30 5.42
N ALA A 264 -24.90 -11.74 6.34
CA ALA A 264 -25.54 -13.06 6.29
C ALA A 264 -26.27 -13.34 4.96
N PRO A 265 -27.17 -12.46 4.45
CA PRO A 265 -27.85 -12.71 3.17
C PRO A 265 -26.88 -12.76 1.98
N LEU A 266 -25.83 -11.93 2.01
CA LEU A 266 -24.80 -11.93 0.95
C LEU A 266 -24.01 -13.24 0.96
N ARG A 267 -23.63 -13.73 2.13
CA ARG A 267 -22.94 -15.03 2.29
C ARG A 267 -23.77 -16.20 1.79
N GLU A 268 -25.09 -16.19 2.07
CA GLU A 268 -26.01 -17.23 1.59
C GLU A 268 -26.09 -17.22 0.05
N ARG A 269 -26.24 -16.06 -0.58
CA ARG A 269 -26.21 -15.92 -2.04
C ARG A 269 -24.92 -16.44 -2.65
N LEU A 270 -23.77 -16.06 -2.09
CA LEU A 270 -22.45 -16.51 -2.53
C LEU A 270 -22.26 -18.03 -2.34
N ALA A 271 -22.77 -18.62 -1.26
CA ALA A 271 -22.75 -20.05 -1.06
C ALA A 271 -23.58 -20.80 -2.10
N GLN A 272 -24.75 -20.28 -2.46
CA GLN A 272 -25.59 -20.84 -3.54
C GLN A 272 -24.89 -20.82 -4.89
N THR A 273 -24.20 -19.73 -5.21
CA THR A 273 -23.42 -19.60 -6.45
C THR A 273 -22.25 -20.60 -6.50
N GLN A 274 -21.59 -20.85 -5.39
CA GLN A 274 -20.52 -21.86 -5.30
C GLN A 274 -21.03 -23.30 -5.37
N ALA A 275 -22.26 -23.54 -4.91
CA ALA A 275 -22.89 -24.88 -4.91
C ALA A 275 -23.47 -25.25 -6.29
N GLN A 276 -23.69 -24.30 -7.20
CA GLN A 276 -24.11 -24.59 -8.55
C GLN A 276 -22.91 -25.11 -9.35
N PRO A 277 -22.95 -26.36 -9.91
CA PRO A 277 -21.88 -26.84 -10.74
C PRO A 277 -21.76 -25.93 -11.98
N ARG A 278 -20.66 -25.18 -12.08
CA ARG A 278 -20.32 -24.47 -13.32
C ARG A 278 -20.29 -25.51 -14.42
N THR A 279 -21.29 -25.48 -15.28
CA THR A 279 -21.32 -26.30 -16.51
C THR A 279 -20.02 -26.00 -17.25
N GLN A 280 -19.23 -27.06 -17.54
CA GLN A 280 -17.90 -26.99 -18.20
C GLN A 280 -17.99 -26.51 -19.65
N ALA A 281 -18.67 -25.44 -19.96
CA ALA A 281 -18.99 -24.95 -21.30
C ALA A 281 -18.21 -23.69 -21.72
N GLN A 282 -17.18 -23.24 -21.00
CA GLN A 282 -16.45 -22.04 -21.41
C GLN A 282 -14.91 -22.09 -21.23
N ILE A 283 -14.29 -23.28 -21.40
CA ILE A 283 -12.86 -23.36 -21.70
C ILE A 283 -12.69 -24.14 -22.99
N GLN A 284 -13.11 -23.57 -24.12
CA GLN A 284 -12.62 -23.97 -25.43
C GLN A 284 -11.56 -22.98 -25.88
N ALA A 285 -10.30 -23.35 -25.72
CA ALA A 285 -9.22 -22.81 -26.52
C ALA A 285 -9.37 -23.30 -27.97
N PRO A 286 -9.07 -22.50 -29.01
CA PRO A 286 -9.28 -22.88 -30.39
C PRO A 286 -8.25 -23.91 -30.86
N GLY A 287 -8.76 -25.03 -31.36
CA GLY A 287 -8.28 -25.77 -32.51
C GLY A 287 -7.01 -26.61 -32.43
N ARG A 288 -7.20 -27.94 -32.26
CA ARG A 288 -6.38 -28.95 -32.95
C ARG A 288 -7.29 -30.07 -33.44
N PRO A 289 -7.12 -30.60 -34.68
CA PRO A 289 -8.06 -31.56 -35.28
C PRO A 289 -7.94 -32.96 -34.67
N ALA A 290 -9.09 -33.61 -34.52
CA ALA A 290 -9.24 -34.96 -34.02
C ALA A 290 -8.72 -35.99 -35.01
N VAL A 291 -7.91 -36.93 -34.53
CA VAL A 291 -7.64 -38.21 -35.20
C VAL A 291 -8.59 -39.24 -34.59
N ALA A 292 -9.43 -39.82 -35.42
CA ALA A 292 -10.36 -40.85 -35.05
C ALA A 292 -9.61 -42.16 -34.76
N THR A 293 -9.91 -42.81 -33.66
CA THR A 293 -9.55 -44.21 -33.43
C THR A 293 -10.77 -44.95 -32.92
N THR A 294 -11.06 -45.99 -33.64
CA THR A 294 -12.23 -46.86 -33.62
C THR A 294 -12.31 -47.69 -32.34
N THR A 295 -13.50 -47.76 -31.78
CA THR A 295 -13.91 -48.58 -30.64
C THR A 295 -14.03 -50.06 -31.02
N ALA A 296 -13.56 -50.95 -30.15
CA ALA A 296 -14.01 -52.34 -30.09
C ALA A 296 -14.56 -52.63 -28.69
N THR A 297 -15.84 -52.95 -28.68
CA THR A 297 -16.65 -53.34 -27.53
C THR A 297 -16.43 -54.83 -27.24
N THR A 298 -16.24 -55.21 -25.98
CA THR A 298 -16.53 -56.58 -25.54
C THR A 298 -17.13 -56.58 -24.14
N THR A 299 -18.30 -57.19 -24.07
CA THR A 299 -19.21 -57.38 -22.93
C THR A 299 -18.88 -58.63 -22.09
N ALA A 300 -19.43 -58.63 -20.90
CA ALA A 300 -19.76 -59.76 -19.99
C ALA A 300 -18.76 -59.94 -18.82
N GLY A 301 -19.18 -60.19 -17.60
CA GLY A 301 -20.42 -60.60 -17.00
C GLY A 301 -20.26 -60.72 -15.47
N ALA A 302 -21.35 -60.83 -14.78
CA ALA A 302 -21.61 -60.80 -13.36
C ALA A 302 -21.07 -62.00 -12.52
N GLY A 303 -20.92 -61.80 -11.20
CA GLY A 303 -20.80 -62.92 -10.25
C GLY A 303 -20.48 -62.50 -8.80
N THR A 304 -21.53 -62.23 -8.04
CA THR A 304 -21.88 -62.57 -6.63
C THR A 304 -20.82 -62.78 -5.54
N ALA A 305 -21.19 -62.21 -4.41
CA ALA A 305 -20.71 -62.23 -3.04
C ALA A 305 -20.37 -63.63 -2.43
N VAL A 306 -19.61 -63.61 -1.31
CA VAL A 306 -19.95 -64.21 -0.01
C VAL A 306 -18.79 -64.13 1.00
N THR A 307 -19.04 -63.55 2.18
CA THR A 307 -18.65 -63.66 3.60
C THR A 307 -17.38 -64.40 4.10
N ALA A 308 -16.74 -63.73 5.05
CA ALA A 308 -16.29 -64.11 6.40
C ALA A 308 -15.21 -65.19 6.61
N GLY A 309 -14.29 -64.89 7.52
CA GLY A 309 -13.59 -65.91 8.32
C GLY A 309 -12.19 -65.53 8.82
N ALA A 310 -12.03 -65.59 10.09
CA ALA A 310 -10.93 -65.27 10.98
C ALA A 310 -9.62 -66.05 10.76
N GLY A 311 -8.52 -65.46 11.15
CA GLY A 311 -7.52 -66.12 12.01
C GLY A 311 -6.24 -66.61 11.40
N THR A 312 -5.18 -66.28 12.11
CA THR A 312 -3.91 -66.95 12.34
C THR A 312 -2.66 -66.45 11.59
N ALA A 313 -1.72 -66.10 12.41
CA ALA A 313 -0.31 -65.75 12.13
C ALA A 313 0.50 -66.91 11.57
N VAL A 314 1.33 -66.67 10.56
CA VAL A 314 2.56 -67.46 10.29
C VAL A 314 3.55 -66.64 9.45
N ALA A 315 4.79 -66.58 9.97
CA ALA A 315 6.12 -66.52 9.36
C ALA A 315 6.42 -65.68 8.11
N ALA A 316 7.44 -64.87 8.18
CA ALA A 316 8.11 -64.15 7.12
C ALA A 316 8.88 -65.08 6.15
N PRO A 317 8.86 -64.80 4.86
CA PRO A 317 9.83 -65.33 3.89
C PRO A 317 10.77 -64.25 3.33
N PRO A 318 11.85 -64.67 2.63
CA PRO A 318 13.12 -63.96 2.55
C PRO A 318 13.16 -62.82 1.52
N SER A 319 14.13 -61.94 1.78
CA SER A 319 14.38 -60.60 1.22
C SER A 319 14.84 -60.50 -0.24
N GLY A 320 14.44 -61.41 -1.16
CA GLY A 320 14.92 -61.42 -2.55
C GLY A 320 13.96 -60.86 -3.60
N LEU A 321 12.63 -60.95 -3.41
CA LEU A 321 11.63 -60.63 -4.43
C LEU A 321 11.07 -59.20 -4.41
N ARG A 322 11.40 -58.41 -3.40
CA ARG A 322 10.91 -57.02 -3.31
C ARG A 322 11.63 -56.01 -4.22
N ARG A 323 12.77 -56.40 -4.79
CA ARG A 323 13.54 -55.52 -5.68
C ARG A 323 13.11 -55.57 -7.15
N ALA A 324 12.50 -56.66 -7.59
CA ALA A 324 12.05 -56.86 -8.99
C ALA A 324 10.66 -56.27 -9.30
N LEU A 325 9.80 -56.05 -8.27
CA LEU A 325 8.46 -55.52 -8.47
C LEU A 325 8.37 -53.99 -8.32
N ARG A 326 9.49 -53.30 -8.03
CA ARG A 326 9.56 -51.83 -8.00
C ARG A 326 9.87 -51.20 -9.37
N SER A 327 10.09 -51.97 -10.42
CA SER A 327 10.45 -51.46 -11.74
C SER A 327 9.29 -51.48 -12.77
N LEU A 328 8.10 -51.96 -12.39
CA LEU A 328 6.95 -51.96 -13.26
C LEU A 328 5.83 -51.04 -12.68
N GLY A 329 5.69 -49.88 -13.28
CA GLY A 329 4.45 -49.12 -13.23
C GLY A 329 4.29 -48.07 -12.13
N ARG A 330 5.22 -47.10 -12.00
CA ARG A 330 4.78 -45.75 -11.67
C ARG A 330 4.30 -45.09 -12.96
N PRO A 331 3.08 -44.53 -13.00
CA PRO A 331 2.72 -43.63 -14.08
C PRO A 331 3.77 -42.50 -14.04
N ARG A 332 4.41 -42.28 -15.16
CA ARG A 332 5.28 -41.15 -15.38
C ARG A 332 4.34 -39.95 -15.27
N GLU A 333 4.29 -39.29 -14.09
CA GLU A 333 3.80 -37.94 -14.02
C GLU A 333 4.51 -37.18 -15.13
N THR A 334 3.76 -36.73 -16.09
CA THR A 334 4.23 -35.81 -17.12
C THR A 334 4.77 -34.63 -16.37
N ALA A 335 6.10 -34.53 -16.26
CA ALA A 335 6.80 -33.41 -15.66
C ALA A 335 6.32 -32.17 -16.44
N VAL A 336 5.50 -31.35 -15.81
CA VAL A 336 5.29 -29.97 -16.21
C VAL A 336 6.68 -29.41 -16.39
N PRO A 337 7.02 -28.80 -17.54
CA PRO A 337 8.36 -28.28 -17.76
C PRO A 337 8.71 -27.38 -16.58
N ALA A 338 9.80 -27.71 -15.88
CA ALA A 338 10.26 -26.97 -14.70
C ALA A 338 10.45 -25.52 -15.17
N ARG A 339 9.60 -24.61 -14.69
CA ARG A 339 9.76 -23.17 -14.95
C ARG A 339 11.10 -22.78 -14.35
N VAL A 340 11.98 -22.21 -15.17
CA VAL A 340 13.27 -21.71 -14.71
C VAL A 340 13.00 -20.63 -13.66
N PRO A 341 13.54 -20.73 -12.45
CA PRO A 341 13.29 -19.73 -11.41
C PRO A 341 13.93 -18.39 -11.81
N ALA A 342 13.16 -17.31 -11.69
CA ALA A 342 13.64 -15.95 -11.89
C ALA A 342 14.59 -15.53 -10.75
N ALA A 343 14.32 -16.01 -9.53
CA ALA A 343 15.18 -15.84 -8.36
C ALA A 343 15.19 -17.07 -7.47
N GLU A 344 16.36 -17.38 -6.89
CA GLU A 344 16.56 -18.43 -5.89
C GLU A 344 17.38 -17.87 -4.73
N VAL A 345 16.86 -18.02 -3.54
CA VAL A 345 17.48 -17.61 -2.29
C VAL A 345 17.53 -18.83 -1.37
N GLY A 346 18.73 -19.22 -0.93
CA GLY A 346 18.93 -20.37 -0.05
C GLY A 346 19.66 -19.99 1.23
N ALA A 347 19.00 -20.20 2.38
CA ALA A 347 19.50 -19.96 3.74
C ALA A 347 20.17 -18.57 3.87
N LEU A 348 19.59 -17.54 3.24
CA LEU A 348 20.16 -16.19 3.19
C LEU A 348 20.18 -15.55 4.57
N ALA A 349 21.37 -15.10 4.97
CA ALA A 349 21.56 -14.21 6.11
C ALA A 349 22.25 -12.92 5.67
N VAL A 350 21.80 -11.78 6.20
CA VAL A 350 22.37 -10.45 5.91
C VAL A 350 22.52 -9.66 7.20
N ARG A 351 23.70 -9.06 7.39
CA ARG A 351 23.97 -8.13 8.51
C ARG A 351 24.09 -6.70 8.00
N ARG A 352 23.46 -5.76 8.73
CA ARG A 352 23.62 -4.33 8.53
C ARG A 352 24.26 -3.72 9.78
N GLY A 353 25.54 -3.47 9.72
CA GLY A 353 26.32 -3.07 10.90
C GLY A 353 26.27 -4.14 12.00
N ARG A 354 25.70 -3.78 13.16
CA ARG A 354 25.54 -4.71 14.30
C ARG A 354 24.23 -5.52 14.27
N VAL A 355 23.30 -5.20 13.38
CA VAL A 355 21.97 -5.82 13.34
C VAL A 355 21.97 -6.97 12.33
N GLN A 356 21.47 -8.13 12.74
CA GLN A 356 21.15 -9.25 11.85
C GLN A 356 19.78 -8.97 11.22
N ALA A 357 19.78 -8.41 10.01
CA ALA A 357 18.56 -7.98 9.34
C ALA A 357 17.82 -9.16 8.67
N LEU A 358 18.55 -10.16 8.17
CA LEU A 358 17.99 -11.44 7.74
C LEU A 358 18.79 -12.57 8.40
N ARG A 359 18.10 -13.57 8.95
CA ARG A 359 18.73 -14.66 9.71
C ARG A 359 18.86 -15.93 8.88
N ARG A 360 17.76 -16.36 8.27
CA ARG A 360 17.71 -17.52 7.37
C ARG A 360 16.45 -17.38 6.51
N VAL A 361 16.65 -16.99 5.26
CA VAL A 361 15.54 -16.84 4.31
C VAL A 361 15.76 -17.80 3.15
N ASP A 362 14.74 -18.60 2.87
CA ASP A 362 14.61 -19.45 1.69
C ASP A 362 13.47 -18.90 0.85
N LEU A 363 13.70 -18.62 -0.43
CA LEU A 363 12.69 -18.09 -1.35
C LEU A 363 13.02 -18.48 -2.79
N THR A 364 12.05 -18.99 -3.50
CA THR A 364 12.13 -19.22 -4.95
C THR A 364 11.00 -18.47 -5.64
N VAL A 365 11.30 -17.71 -6.68
CA VAL A 365 10.32 -16.96 -7.48
C VAL A 365 10.39 -17.45 -8.91
N THR A 366 9.24 -17.79 -9.50
CA THR A 366 9.15 -18.32 -10.87
C THR A 366 8.66 -17.26 -11.86
N ALA A 367 8.95 -17.44 -13.16
CA ALA A 367 8.49 -16.55 -14.22
C ALA A 367 6.96 -16.42 -14.23
N GLY A 368 6.45 -15.19 -14.34
CA GLY A 368 5.02 -14.87 -14.31
C GLY A 368 4.36 -14.98 -12.93
N GLU A 369 5.14 -15.31 -11.89
CA GLU A 369 4.64 -15.33 -10.52
C GLU A 369 4.68 -13.94 -9.89
N THR A 370 3.62 -13.57 -9.18
CA THR A 370 3.60 -12.38 -8.33
C THR A 370 3.60 -12.80 -6.87
N VAL A 371 4.64 -12.43 -6.15
CA VAL A 371 4.86 -12.72 -4.72
C VAL A 371 4.73 -11.43 -3.92
N ALA A 372 3.83 -11.38 -2.95
CA ALA A 372 3.81 -10.31 -1.96
C ALA A 372 4.66 -10.68 -0.75
N LEU A 373 5.70 -9.89 -0.50
CA LEU A 373 6.57 -9.99 0.66
C LEU A 373 6.01 -9.07 1.75
N MET A 374 5.35 -9.65 2.74
CA MET A 374 4.64 -8.92 3.79
C MET A 374 5.38 -9.01 5.14
N GLY A 375 5.07 -8.10 6.05
CA GLY A 375 5.65 -8.03 7.39
C GLY A 375 5.70 -6.61 7.92
N ARG A 376 5.93 -6.46 9.23
CA ARG A 376 6.04 -5.14 9.87
C ARG A 376 7.25 -4.36 9.34
N ASN A 377 7.29 -3.06 9.66
CA ASN A 377 8.48 -2.26 9.40
C ASN A 377 9.67 -2.84 10.18
N GLY A 378 10.84 -2.91 9.55
CA GLY A 378 12.02 -3.55 10.12
C GLY A 378 12.07 -5.09 10.02
N ALA A 379 11.07 -5.78 9.45
CA ALA A 379 11.08 -7.24 9.30
C ALA A 379 12.14 -7.79 8.32
N GLY A 380 12.79 -6.92 7.54
CA GLY A 380 13.85 -7.32 6.61
C GLY A 380 13.44 -7.28 5.12
N LYS A 381 12.24 -6.80 4.76
CA LYS A 381 11.73 -6.77 3.38
C LYS A 381 12.69 -6.06 2.41
N SER A 382 12.99 -4.79 2.63
CA SER A 382 13.90 -4.00 1.78
C SER A 382 15.33 -4.56 1.79
N THR A 383 15.75 -5.22 2.88
CA THR A 383 17.05 -5.91 2.95
C THR A 383 17.09 -7.12 2.01
N LEU A 384 16.00 -7.87 1.92
CA LEU A 384 15.88 -8.99 0.97
C LEU A 384 15.88 -8.48 -0.47
N LEU A 385 15.11 -7.43 -0.77
CA LEU A 385 15.13 -6.80 -2.10
C LEU A 385 16.52 -6.29 -2.46
N GLY A 386 17.22 -5.62 -1.53
CA GLY A 386 18.59 -5.15 -1.73
C GLY A 386 19.61 -6.29 -1.97
N ALA A 387 19.41 -7.46 -1.37
CA ALA A 387 20.24 -8.63 -1.64
C ALA A 387 19.97 -9.23 -3.04
N LEU A 388 18.71 -9.22 -3.51
CA LEU A 388 18.33 -9.67 -4.85
C LEU A 388 18.88 -8.79 -5.98
N VAL A 389 19.08 -7.48 -5.73
CA VAL A 389 19.74 -6.57 -6.70
C VAL A 389 21.24 -6.39 -6.45
N GLY A 390 21.82 -7.15 -5.53
CA GLY A 390 23.26 -7.12 -5.28
C GLY A 390 23.80 -5.93 -4.50
N LEU A 391 22.94 -5.03 -4.02
CA LEU A 391 23.32 -3.89 -3.16
C LEU A 391 23.83 -4.33 -1.79
N LEU A 392 23.34 -5.47 -1.30
CA LEU A 392 23.71 -6.03 0.00
C LEU A 392 24.29 -7.44 -0.19
N PRO A 393 25.58 -7.65 0.10
CA PRO A 393 26.17 -8.98 -0.01
C PRO A 393 25.63 -9.89 1.12
N PRO A 394 25.36 -11.18 0.82
CA PRO A 394 25.06 -12.17 1.84
C PRO A 394 26.18 -12.31 2.88
N SER A 395 25.84 -12.34 4.17
CA SER A 395 26.78 -12.77 5.21
C SER A 395 26.87 -14.31 5.32
N ALA A 396 25.79 -15.00 4.90
CA ALA A 396 25.74 -16.46 4.72
C ALA A 396 24.61 -16.81 3.73
N GLY A 397 24.63 -18.03 3.20
CA GLY A 397 23.66 -18.51 2.22
C GLY A 397 23.98 -18.08 0.79
N THR A 398 23.01 -18.22 -0.10
CA THR A 398 23.16 -17.97 -1.53
C THR A 398 21.99 -17.17 -2.09
N VAL A 399 22.30 -16.32 -3.07
CA VAL A 399 21.29 -15.60 -3.88
C VAL A 399 21.65 -15.76 -5.34
N ARG A 400 20.68 -16.17 -6.15
CA ARG A 400 20.78 -16.24 -7.61
C ARG A 400 19.58 -15.56 -8.26
N VAL A 401 19.84 -14.78 -9.29
CA VAL A 401 18.83 -14.09 -10.11
C VAL A 401 19.18 -14.29 -11.57
N GLY A 402 18.28 -14.90 -12.34
CA GLY A 402 18.57 -15.29 -13.72
C GLY A 402 19.82 -16.19 -13.84
N GLY A 403 20.10 -17.00 -12.82
CA GLY A 403 21.32 -17.82 -12.73
C GLY A 403 22.60 -17.09 -12.30
N LEU A 404 22.57 -15.75 -12.23
CA LEU A 404 23.71 -14.92 -11.81
C LEU A 404 23.75 -14.73 -10.29
N THR A 405 24.94 -14.45 -9.74
CA THR A 405 25.11 -14.07 -8.33
C THR A 405 25.15 -12.55 -8.23
N PRO A 406 24.08 -11.87 -7.73
CA PRO A 406 23.90 -10.43 -7.91
C PRO A 406 25.07 -9.58 -7.40
N HIS A 407 25.54 -9.79 -6.17
CA HIS A 407 26.63 -9.01 -5.56
C HIS A 407 28.01 -9.21 -6.21
N ARG A 408 28.13 -10.16 -7.16
CA ARG A 408 29.37 -10.43 -7.93
C ARG A 408 29.22 -10.11 -9.41
N THR A 409 28.04 -9.73 -9.84
CA THR A 409 27.72 -9.43 -11.25
C THR A 409 27.84 -7.93 -11.49
N ALA A 410 28.41 -7.55 -12.61
CA ALA A 410 28.53 -6.13 -12.97
C ALA A 410 27.11 -5.50 -13.10
N PRO A 411 26.88 -4.28 -12.58
CA PRO A 411 25.57 -3.63 -12.59
C PRO A 411 24.89 -3.59 -13.97
N ARG A 412 25.68 -3.31 -15.02
CA ARG A 412 25.21 -3.25 -16.42
C ARG A 412 24.64 -4.57 -16.96
N ASP A 413 25.05 -5.70 -16.40
CA ASP A 413 24.57 -7.03 -16.79
C ASP A 413 23.38 -7.44 -15.92
N LEU A 414 23.38 -6.97 -14.66
CA LEU A 414 22.36 -7.28 -13.67
C LEU A 414 21.04 -6.54 -13.95
N VAL A 415 21.06 -5.29 -14.45
CA VAL A 415 19.86 -4.51 -14.78
C VAL A 415 18.96 -5.19 -15.83
N ARG A 416 19.52 -6.13 -16.63
CA ARG A 416 18.77 -6.94 -17.58
C ARG A 416 18.14 -8.17 -16.97
N GLN A 417 18.45 -8.50 -15.73
CA GLN A 417 17.94 -9.66 -15.03
C GLN A 417 16.95 -9.26 -13.93
N VAL A 418 17.19 -8.12 -13.29
CA VAL A 418 16.37 -7.62 -12.21
C VAL A 418 16.30 -6.10 -12.20
N GLY A 419 15.10 -5.58 -12.02
CA GLY A 419 14.84 -4.17 -11.80
C GLY A 419 14.24 -3.95 -10.41
N LEU A 420 14.67 -2.89 -9.72
CA LEU A 420 14.14 -2.48 -8.42
C LEU A 420 13.55 -1.07 -8.53
N VAL A 421 12.31 -0.93 -8.13
CA VAL A 421 11.72 0.37 -7.81
C VAL A 421 11.76 0.53 -6.29
N PRO A 422 12.56 1.45 -5.75
CA PRO A 422 12.70 1.67 -4.31
C PRO A 422 11.44 2.32 -3.72
N GLN A 423 11.38 2.35 -2.39
CA GLN A 423 10.28 2.97 -1.64
C GLN A 423 10.08 4.45 -1.97
N GLU A 424 11.18 5.16 -2.25
CA GLU A 424 11.17 6.55 -2.73
C GLU A 424 11.56 6.57 -4.22
N PRO A 425 10.61 6.66 -5.16
CA PRO A 425 10.90 6.64 -6.60
C PRO A 425 11.86 7.74 -7.04
N ARG A 426 11.92 8.86 -6.31
CA ARG A 426 12.86 9.97 -6.56
C ARG A 426 14.34 9.54 -6.49
N ASP A 427 14.64 8.46 -5.76
CA ASP A 427 16.01 7.95 -5.65
C ASP A 427 16.53 7.30 -6.94
N LEU A 428 15.66 7.10 -7.92
CA LEU A 428 16.00 6.63 -9.27
C LEU A 428 16.02 7.75 -10.32
N LEU A 429 15.54 8.95 -9.97
CA LEU A 429 15.32 10.04 -10.93
C LEU A 429 16.33 11.16 -10.67
N TYR A 430 17.37 11.21 -11.47
CA TYR A 430 18.52 12.11 -11.28
C TYR A 430 18.56 13.28 -12.26
N ALA A 431 17.87 13.16 -13.41
CA ALA A 431 17.89 14.18 -14.44
C ALA A 431 16.92 15.33 -14.13
N ASP A 432 17.21 16.52 -14.67
CA ASP A 432 16.38 17.70 -14.49
C ASP A 432 15.07 17.67 -15.29
N THR A 433 14.95 16.76 -16.26
CA THR A 433 13.76 16.64 -17.10
C THR A 433 13.38 15.18 -17.36
N VAL A 434 12.09 14.92 -17.60
CA VAL A 434 11.59 13.60 -18.00
C VAL A 434 12.26 13.10 -19.28
N GLY A 435 12.49 13.98 -20.25
CA GLY A 435 13.19 13.62 -21.49
C GLY A 435 14.63 13.14 -21.25
N ALA A 436 15.40 13.90 -20.46
CA ALA A 436 16.79 13.55 -20.13
C ALA A 436 16.87 12.25 -19.30
N GLU A 437 15.88 12.01 -18.40
CA GLU A 437 15.78 10.77 -17.64
C GLU A 437 15.53 9.56 -18.56
N CYS A 438 14.64 9.71 -19.56
CA CYS A 438 14.38 8.68 -20.56
C CYS A 438 15.63 8.36 -21.42
N GLU A 439 16.36 9.38 -21.84
CA GLU A 439 17.61 9.19 -22.59
C GLU A 439 18.70 8.49 -21.76
N ALA A 440 18.79 8.81 -20.47
CA ALA A 440 19.69 8.12 -19.55
C ALA A 440 19.32 6.63 -19.41
N ALA A 441 18.03 6.34 -19.22
CA ALA A 441 17.52 4.98 -19.13
C ALA A 441 17.80 4.16 -20.40
N ASP A 442 17.62 4.73 -21.59
CA ASP A 442 17.93 4.07 -22.87
C ASP A 442 19.43 3.71 -22.98
N ARG A 443 20.32 4.64 -22.58
CA ARG A 443 21.78 4.41 -22.58
C ARG A 443 22.18 3.29 -21.61
N ASP A 444 21.66 3.32 -20.39
CA ASP A 444 22.00 2.36 -19.33
C ASP A 444 21.48 0.95 -19.66
N ALA A 445 20.27 0.86 -20.19
CA ALA A 445 19.67 -0.38 -20.65
C ALA A 445 20.25 -0.88 -21.99
N ARG A 446 21.02 -0.09 -22.72
CA ARG A 446 21.43 -0.32 -24.11
C ARG A 446 20.20 -0.60 -25.00
N ALA A 447 19.12 0.13 -24.76
CA ALA A 447 17.91 0.07 -25.56
C ALA A 447 18.02 1.00 -26.78
N GLU A 448 17.11 0.87 -27.73
CA GLU A 448 17.02 1.81 -28.85
C GLU A 448 16.62 3.20 -28.32
N PRO A 449 17.24 4.28 -28.84
CA PRO A 449 16.87 5.63 -28.44
C PRO A 449 15.35 5.88 -28.59
N GLY A 450 14.73 6.44 -27.55
CA GLY A 450 13.30 6.68 -27.49
C GLY A 450 12.46 5.54 -26.90
N SER A 451 13.06 4.39 -26.52
CA SER A 451 12.36 3.26 -25.95
C SER A 451 11.70 3.61 -24.62
N CYS A 452 12.43 4.24 -23.69
CA CYS A 452 11.89 4.70 -22.42
C CYS A 452 10.79 5.75 -22.63
N ARG A 453 11.02 6.71 -23.53
CA ARG A 453 10.02 7.74 -23.84
C ARG A 453 8.72 7.16 -24.39
N ALA A 454 8.80 6.11 -25.22
CA ALA A 454 7.63 5.38 -25.71
C ALA A 454 6.88 4.68 -24.57
N LEU A 455 7.60 4.10 -23.59
CA LEU A 455 7.00 3.55 -22.37
C LEU A 455 6.29 4.63 -21.54
N VAL A 456 6.95 5.77 -21.33
CA VAL A 456 6.37 6.92 -20.61
C VAL A 456 5.12 7.42 -21.33
N ALA A 457 5.15 7.59 -22.67
CA ALA A 457 3.98 8.03 -23.43
C ALA A 457 2.77 7.08 -23.27
N ARG A 458 3.03 5.78 -23.17
CA ARG A 458 1.99 4.75 -22.94
C ARG A 458 1.45 4.76 -21.51
N LEU A 459 2.33 4.94 -20.51
CA LEU A 459 2.00 4.80 -19.09
C LEU A 459 1.55 6.14 -18.46
N LEU A 460 2.06 7.25 -18.96
CA LEU A 460 1.81 8.63 -18.50
C LEU A 460 1.49 9.53 -19.68
N PRO A 461 0.37 9.36 -20.37
CA PRO A 461 0.02 10.20 -21.51
C PRO A 461 -0.07 11.68 -21.08
N GLY A 462 0.50 12.56 -21.91
CA GLY A 462 0.42 14.01 -21.70
C GLY A 462 1.54 14.64 -20.86
N ILE A 463 2.51 13.88 -20.35
CA ILE A 463 3.68 14.44 -19.67
C ILE A 463 4.67 14.99 -20.71
N ALA A 464 5.01 16.28 -20.55
CA ALA A 464 5.98 16.95 -21.42
C ALA A 464 7.41 16.55 -21.07
N ASP A 465 8.30 16.50 -22.08
CA ASP A 465 9.70 16.14 -21.91
C ASP A 465 10.47 17.13 -21.03
N ALA A 466 10.08 18.40 -21.06
CA ALA A 466 10.69 19.47 -20.26
C ALA A 466 10.23 19.47 -18.78
N THR A 467 9.26 18.61 -18.39
CA THR A 467 8.78 18.56 -17.02
C THR A 467 9.89 18.04 -16.09
N HIS A 468 10.12 18.74 -14.96
CA HIS A 468 11.06 18.28 -13.96
C HIS A 468 10.42 17.11 -13.16
N PRO A 469 11.14 16.00 -12.87
CA PRO A 469 10.57 14.88 -12.11
C PRO A 469 10.02 15.25 -10.72
N ARG A 470 10.51 16.34 -10.11
CA ARG A 470 9.99 16.87 -8.82
C ARG A 470 8.60 17.46 -8.93
N ASP A 471 8.19 17.93 -10.11
CA ASP A 471 6.87 18.53 -10.33
C ASP A 471 5.79 17.48 -10.61
N LEU A 472 6.19 16.22 -10.76
CA LEU A 472 5.27 15.09 -10.92
C LEU A 472 4.61 14.72 -9.59
N SER A 473 3.34 14.30 -9.64
CA SER A 473 2.68 13.67 -8.49
C SER A 473 3.38 12.36 -8.10
N GLU A 474 3.17 11.88 -6.87
CA GLU A 474 3.72 10.60 -6.40
C GLU A 474 3.43 9.45 -7.38
N GLY A 475 2.17 9.33 -7.84
CA GLY A 475 1.79 8.30 -8.81
C GLY A 475 2.45 8.44 -10.17
N GLN A 476 2.64 9.67 -10.65
CA GLN A 476 3.34 9.95 -11.91
C GLN A 476 4.84 9.64 -11.76
N ARG A 477 5.43 10.01 -10.63
CA ARG A 477 6.84 9.76 -10.32
C ARG A 477 7.15 8.27 -10.22
N LEU A 478 6.28 7.51 -9.53
CA LEU A 478 6.38 6.05 -9.49
C LEU A 478 6.27 5.43 -10.90
N THR A 479 5.35 5.93 -11.72
CA THR A 479 5.16 5.40 -13.07
C THR A 479 6.35 5.73 -13.99
N LEU A 480 6.97 6.92 -13.83
CA LEU A 480 8.22 7.27 -14.51
C LEU A 480 9.36 6.33 -14.09
N ALA A 481 9.55 6.11 -12.77
CA ALA A 481 10.56 5.18 -12.26
C ALA A 481 10.33 3.74 -12.77
N LEU A 482 9.08 3.30 -12.85
CA LEU A 482 8.73 2.02 -13.48
C LEU A 482 9.11 1.99 -14.97
N ALA A 483 8.86 3.05 -15.73
CA ALA A 483 9.23 3.12 -17.15
C ALA A 483 10.75 3.04 -17.33
N VAL A 484 11.51 3.75 -16.49
CA VAL A 484 13.00 3.71 -16.46
C VAL A 484 13.47 2.26 -16.23
N VAL A 485 12.97 1.60 -15.20
CA VAL A 485 13.35 0.22 -14.87
C VAL A 485 12.95 -0.77 -15.98
N LEU A 486 11.75 -0.62 -16.54
CA LEU A 486 11.20 -1.51 -17.58
C LEU A 486 11.88 -1.33 -18.94
N THR A 487 12.63 -0.25 -19.17
CA THR A 487 13.42 -0.02 -20.40
C THR A 487 14.41 -1.16 -20.63
N ALA A 488 15.01 -1.71 -19.59
CA ALA A 488 15.89 -2.88 -19.66
C ALA A 488 15.15 -4.23 -19.82
N ARG A 489 13.81 -4.26 -19.74
CA ARG A 489 12.96 -5.46 -19.80
C ARG A 489 13.41 -6.59 -18.87
N PRO A 490 13.63 -6.32 -17.56
CA PRO A 490 14.10 -7.33 -16.64
C PRO A 490 13.04 -8.42 -16.44
N PRO A 491 13.39 -9.73 -16.46
CA PRO A 491 12.45 -10.80 -16.17
C PRO A 491 11.96 -10.83 -14.71
N LEU A 492 12.71 -10.19 -13.78
CA LEU A 492 12.33 -10.03 -12.38
C LEU A 492 12.16 -8.55 -12.05
N LEU A 493 11.00 -8.18 -11.56
CA LEU A 493 10.67 -6.83 -11.08
C LEU A 493 10.48 -6.85 -9.57
N LEU A 494 11.20 -6.00 -8.87
CA LEU A 494 11.11 -5.80 -7.43
C LEU A 494 10.52 -4.43 -7.14
N LEU A 495 9.55 -4.36 -6.24
CA LEU A 495 8.86 -3.13 -5.86
C LEU A 495 8.87 -3.01 -4.33
N ASP A 496 9.37 -1.91 -3.80
CA ASP A 496 9.38 -1.65 -2.35
C ASP A 496 8.33 -0.60 -2.00
N GLU A 497 7.25 -1.02 -1.33
CA GLU A 497 6.10 -0.20 -0.89
C GLU A 497 5.50 0.70 -2.00
N PRO A 498 5.19 0.19 -3.20
CA PRO A 498 4.84 1.01 -4.36
C PRO A 498 3.47 1.70 -4.28
N THR A 499 2.67 1.45 -3.25
CA THR A 499 1.37 2.13 -3.03
C THR A 499 1.44 3.28 -2.04
N ARG A 500 2.64 3.61 -1.55
CA ARG A 500 2.82 4.76 -0.65
C ARG A 500 2.48 6.06 -1.38
N GLY A 501 1.65 6.91 -0.76
CA GLY A 501 1.22 8.19 -1.36
C GLY A 501 0.31 8.08 -2.60
N LEU A 502 -0.16 6.87 -2.97
CA LEU A 502 -1.07 6.69 -4.09
C LEU A 502 -2.54 6.76 -3.65
N ASP A 503 -3.33 7.48 -4.41
CA ASP A 503 -4.78 7.40 -4.32
C ASP A 503 -5.34 6.10 -4.93
N TYR A 504 -6.64 5.85 -4.75
CA TYR A 504 -7.30 4.64 -5.28
C TYR A 504 -7.23 4.53 -6.80
N ALA A 505 -7.26 5.65 -7.54
CA ALA A 505 -7.18 5.64 -8.99
C ALA A 505 -5.76 5.29 -9.48
N ALA A 506 -4.74 5.88 -8.86
CA ALA A 506 -3.34 5.56 -9.16
C ALA A 506 -3.01 4.10 -8.76
N LYS A 507 -3.53 3.63 -7.62
CA LYS A 507 -3.41 2.23 -7.19
C LYS A 507 -4.06 1.28 -8.19
N ALA A 508 -5.26 1.59 -8.71
CA ALA A 508 -5.94 0.76 -9.71
C ALA A 508 -5.16 0.71 -11.03
N ARG A 509 -4.57 1.84 -11.48
CA ARG A 509 -3.68 1.87 -12.67
C ARG A 509 -2.44 1.01 -12.47
N LEU A 510 -1.78 1.13 -11.32
CA LEU A 510 -0.61 0.31 -10.96
C LEU A 510 -0.97 -1.18 -10.99
N LEU A 511 -2.09 -1.58 -10.38
CA LEU A 511 -2.58 -2.97 -10.41
C LEU A 511 -2.78 -3.49 -11.84
N GLY A 512 -3.41 -2.70 -12.71
CA GLY A 512 -3.60 -3.04 -14.12
C GLY A 512 -2.27 -3.25 -14.84
N LEU A 513 -1.30 -2.36 -14.61
CA LEU A 513 0.04 -2.45 -15.18
C LEU A 513 0.78 -3.72 -14.71
N LEU A 514 0.80 -3.98 -13.40
CA LEU A 514 1.52 -5.13 -12.84
C LEU A 514 0.90 -6.46 -13.26
N ARG A 515 -0.45 -6.52 -13.37
CA ARG A 515 -1.14 -7.71 -13.94
C ARG A 515 -0.74 -7.94 -15.40
N GLY A 516 -0.64 -6.86 -16.19
CA GLY A 516 -0.17 -6.94 -17.58
C GLY A 516 1.25 -7.50 -17.67
N LEU A 517 2.19 -6.98 -16.87
CA LEU A 517 3.57 -7.45 -16.82
C LEU A 517 3.68 -8.92 -16.37
N ALA A 518 2.91 -9.34 -15.37
CA ALA A 518 2.87 -10.74 -14.94
C ALA A 518 2.34 -11.66 -16.06
N ALA A 519 1.31 -11.21 -16.80
CA ALA A 519 0.77 -11.95 -17.96
C ALA A 519 1.79 -12.04 -19.12
N GLU A 520 2.66 -11.04 -19.28
CA GLU A 520 3.78 -11.04 -20.23
C GLU A 520 4.94 -11.94 -19.77
N GLY A 521 4.87 -12.52 -18.56
CA GLY A 521 5.85 -13.47 -18.02
C GLY A 521 6.86 -12.88 -17.04
N HIS A 522 6.78 -11.59 -16.71
CA HIS A 522 7.63 -10.99 -15.68
C HIS A 522 7.30 -11.61 -14.31
N ALA A 523 8.34 -12.01 -13.57
CA ALA A 523 8.22 -12.33 -12.16
C ALA A 523 8.19 -11.02 -11.35
N ILE A 524 7.29 -10.92 -10.38
CA ILE A 524 7.14 -9.70 -9.57
C ILE A 524 7.27 -10.05 -8.09
N VAL A 525 8.15 -9.37 -7.38
CA VAL A 525 8.23 -9.42 -5.90
C VAL A 525 7.87 -8.04 -5.37
N LEU A 526 6.79 -7.99 -4.61
CA LEU A 526 6.21 -6.78 -4.07
C LEU A 526 6.38 -6.77 -2.55
N ALA A 527 7.32 -5.98 -2.02
CA ALA A 527 7.38 -5.73 -0.59
C ALA A 527 6.30 -4.72 -0.21
N THR A 528 5.38 -5.10 0.66
CA THR A 528 4.28 -4.22 1.05
C THR A 528 3.67 -4.60 2.41
N HIS A 529 3.08 -3.61 3.05
CA HIS A 529 2.17 -3.78 4.18
C HIS A 529 0.70 -3.56 3.78
N ASP A 530 0.43 -3.25 2.50
CA ASP A 530 -0.91 -3.05 1.97
C ASP A 530 -1.56 -4.42 1.66
N VAL A 531 -2.40 -4.86 2.59
CA VAL A 531 -3.08 -6.16 2.53
C VAL A 531 -4.05 -6.25 1.35
N GLU A 532 -4.73 -5.14 1.05
CA GLU A 532 -5.69 -5.07 -0.07
C GLU A 532 -4.95 -5.20 -1.42
N LEU A 533 -3.78 -4.56 -1.55
CA LEU A 533 -2.93 -4.72 -2.72
C LEU A 533 -2.45 -6.16 -2.90
N ALA A 534 -1.96 -6.77 -1.82
CA ALA A 534 -1.53 -8.17 -1.84
C ALA A 534 -2.66 -9.11 -2.24
N ALA A 535 -3.86 -8.91 -1.70
CA ALA A 535 -5.05 -9.71 -2.00
C ALA A 535 -5.51 -9.57 -3.46
N GLU A 536 -5.31 -8.40 -4.08
CA GLU A 536 -5.72 -8.12 -5.46
C GLU A 536 -4.71 -8.59 -6.52
N LEU A 537 -3.41 -8.64 -6.18
CA LEU A 537 -2.35 -8.86 -7.15
C LEU A 537 -1.59 -10.16 -6.96
N ALA A 538 -1.29 -10.54 -5.71
CA ALA A 538 -0.34 -11.61 -5.44
C ALA A 538 -0.95 -13.01 -5.63
N HIS A 539 -0.20 -13.89 -6.29
CA HIS A 539 -0.50 -15.32 -6.34
C HIS A 539 -0.11 -16.00 -5.03
N ARG A 540 0.97 -15.52 -4.41
CA ARG A 540 1.60 -16.08 -3.22
C ARG A 540 2.01 -14.97 -2.27
N VAL A 541 1.89 -15.24 -0.98
CA VAL A 541 2.31 -14.33 0.10
C VAL A 541 3.40 -15.00 0.92
N VAL A 542 4.47 -14.26 1.15
CA VAL A 542 5.57 -14.61 2.05
C VAL A 542 5.58 -13.62 3.21
N LEU A 543 5.35 -14.12 4.43
CA LEU A 543 5.38 -13.31 5.64
C LEU A 543 6.77 -13.35 6.28
N LEU A 544 7.36 -12.17 6.45
CA LEU A 544 8.62 -11.96 7.16
C LEU A 544 8.39 -11.40 8.56
N ALA A 545 9.05 -11.98 9.54
CA ALA A 545 9.16 -11.42 10.89
C ALA A 545 10.58 -11.63 11.41
N GLU A 546 11.17 -10.60 12.03
CA GLU A 546 12.49 -10.63 12.64
C GLU A 546 13.61 -11.24 11.76
N GLY A 547 13.50 -11.02 10.44
CA GLY A 547 14.47 -11.52 9.46
C GLY A 547 14.30 -12.98 9.06
N GLU A 548 13.17 -13.62 9.38
CA GLU A 548 12.85 -15.01 9.03
C GLU A 548 11.50 -15.09 8.30
N VAL A 549 11.33 -16.12 7.45
CA VAL A 549 10.06 -16.45 6.82
C VAL A 549 9.21 -17.24 7.81
N ILE A 550 8.07 -16.67 8.22
CA ILE A 550 7.14 -17.31 9.16
C ILE A 550 5.94 -17.98 8.47
N ALA A 551 5.63 -17.57 7.25
CA ALA A 551 4.61 -18.22 6.42
C ALA A 551 4.93 -17.98 4.94
N ASP A 552 4.64 -18.98 4.11
CA ASP A 552 4.83 -18.96 2.67
C ASP A 552 3.76 -19.86 2.02
N GLY A 553 2.97 -19.32 1.11
CA GLY A 553 1.90 -20.07 0.46
C GLY A 553 0.97 -19.23 -0.39
N PRO A 554 -0.08 -19.86 -0.98
CA PRO A 554 -1.09 -19.16 -1.75
C PRO A 554 -1.69 -18.00 -0.96
N THR A 555 -1.93 -16.88 -1.63
CA THR A 555 -2.45 -15.64 -1.00
C THR A 555 -3.70 -15.91 -0.15
N ALA A 556 -4.65 -16.68 -0.68
CA ALA A 556 -5.89 -16.98 0.03
C ALA A 556 -5.68 -17.74 1.34
N ASP A 557 -4.67 -18.59 1.43
CA ASP A 557 -4.39 -19.38 2.62
C ASP A 557 -3.64 -18.56 3.69
N VAL A 558 -2.62 -17.81 3.25
CA VAL A 558 -1.78 -17.03 4.18
C VAL A 558 -2.53 -15.83 4.75
N VAL A 559 -3.22 -15.02 3.91
CA VAL A 559 -3.88 -13.80 4.40
C VAL A 559 -5.12 -14.08 5.23
N VAL A 560 -5.86 -15.16 4.94
CA VAL A 560 -7.06 -15.51 5.74
C VAL A 560 -6.69 -16.12 7.09
N SER A 561 -5.55 -16.79 7.19
CA SER A 561 -5.08 -17.40 8.45
C SER A 561 -4.62 -16.37 9.49
N SER A 562 -4.33 -15.14 9.08
CA SER A 562 -3.85 -14.08 9.98
C SER A 562 -4.85 -12.93 10.08
N PRO A 563 -5.46 -12.68 11.26
CA PRO A 563 -6.42 -11.57 11.44
C PRO A 563 -5.84 -10.19 11.10
N SER A 564 -4.55 -9.98 11.33
CA SER A 564 -3.86 -8.70 11.05
C SER A 564 -3.64 -8.47 9.56
N PHE A 565 -3.46 -9.55 8.77
CA PHE A 565 -3.17 -9.49 7.35
C PHE A 565 -4.35 -9.89 6.46
N ALA A 566 -5.53 -10.13 7.04
CA ALA A 566 -6.73 -10.41 6.26
C ALA A 566 -7.32 -9.12 5.67
N PRO A 567 -7.65 -9.08 4.35
CA PRO A 567 -8.34 -7.95 3.73
C PRO A 567 -9.74 -7.75 4.30
N GLN A 568 -10.29 -6.53 4.18
CA GLN A 568 -11.59 -6.20 4.74
C GLN A 568 -12.70 -7.15 4.27
N VAL A 569 -12.72 -7.51 2.98
CA VAL A 569 -13.72 -8.43 2.41
C VAL A 569 -13.64 -9.80 3.07
N ALA A 570 -12.42 -10.34 3.26
CA ALA A 570 -12.24 -11.63 3.93
C ALA A 570 -12.71 -11.59 5.40
N LYS A 571 -12.42 -10.50 6.11
CA LYS A 571 -12.90 -10.29 7.49
C LYS A 571 -14.44 -10.23 7.58
N ILE A 572 -15.10 -9.59 6.60
CA ILE A 572 -16.56 -9.42 6.57
C ILE A 572 -17.26 -10.73 6.22
N LEU A 573 -16.76 -11.45 5.22
CA LEU A 573 -17.41 -12.63 4.67
C LEU A 573 -16.96 -13.96 5.30
N ALA A 574 -16.06 -13.90 6.31
CA ALA A 574 -15.65 -15.11 7.02
C ALA A 574 -16.86 -15.94 7.50
N PRO A 575 -16.83 -17.28 7.39
CA PRO A 575 -15.67 -18.13 7.06
C PRO A 575 -15.42 -18.36 5.55
N GLN A 576 -16.18 -17.72 4.66
CA GLN A 576 -15.96 -17.82 3.21
C GLN A 576 -14.67 -17.11 2.80
N ARG A 577 -13.94 -17.67 1.80
CA ARG A 577 -12.61 -17.22 1.41
C ARG A 577 -12.64 -16.21 0.24
N TRP A 578 -13.44 -15.16 0.37
CA TRP A 578 -13.46 -14.06 -0.58
C TRP A 578 -12.43 -13.01 -0.16
N LEU A 579 -11.50 -12.66 -1.05
CA LEU A 579 -10.43 -11.72 -0.73
C LEU A 579 -10.74 -10.30 -1.17
N THR A 580 -11.43 -10.15 -2.32
CA THR A 580 -11.63 -8.84 -2.94
C THR A 580 -13.09 -8.60 -3.33
N VAL A 581 -13.46 -7.33 -3.45
CA VAL A 581 -14.81 -6.93 -3.95
C VAL A 581 -15.00 -7.38 -5.39
N ALA A 582 -13.93 -7.41 -6.19
CA ALA A 582 -13.98 -7.87 -7.58
C ALA A 582 -14.40 -9.34 -7.67
N GLN A 583 -13.82 -10.22 -6.84
CA GLN A 583 -14.21 -11.64 -6.76
C GLN A 583 -15.69 -11.80 -6.37
N VAL A 584 -16.16 -11.02 -5.39
CA VAL A 584 -17.57 -11.05 -4.95
C VAL A 584 -18.49 -10.60 -6.09
N ARG A 585 -18.13 -9.53 -6.80
CA ARG A 585 -18.91 -9.02 -7.95
C ARG A 585 -19.01 -10.06 -9.06
N GLU A 586 -17.90 -10.68 -9.43
CA GLU A 586 -17.85 -11.74 -10.45
C GLU A 586 -18.68 -12.96 -10.06
N ALA A 587 -18.68 -13.33 -8.78
CA ALA A 587 -19.50 -14.45 -8.30
C ALA A 587 -21.00 -14.14 -8.29
N LEU A 588 -21.40 -12.88 -8.22
CA LEU A 588 -22.81 -12.46 -8.21
C LEU A 588 -23.34 -12.11 -9.61
N ALA A 589 -22.46 -11.95 -10.62
CA ALA A 589 -22.82 -11.70 -12.02
C ALA A 589 -23.24 -13.01 -12.72
#